data_c8b1c697d59426700a52512d43a9cfd9
#
_entry.id   c8b1c697d59426700a52512d43a9cfd9
#
_cell.length_a   1.000
_cell.length_b   1.000
_cell.length_c   1.000
_cell.angle_alpha   90.00
_cell.angle_beta   90.00
_cell.angle_gamma   90.00
#
_symmetry.space_group_name_H-M   'P 1'
#
loop_
_entity.id
_entity.type
_entity.pdbx_description
1 polymer ?
#
loop_
_entity_poly.entity_id
_entity_poly.type
_entity_poly.pdbx_seq_one_letter_code
_entity_poly.pdbx_strand_id
1 'polypeptide(L)'
;SAWSAGLSLSQAAFDITSRLQTIDETILNNDLPYRKLPQLQANGLFPTAHDPLEFTLGSEYVYFEHPEAGSPTLTVADNADRARSAAGVRYNFRRSWGHLVPSYSHRYRYYSIYGGPLDQQEPHLAVPVFNVDSGLLFDRLFQFRDHAFIQTLEPRLYYLYVPYRDQNHLPLFETAKNSFGFEQLFRDNRFTGGDRIGDANQVSL
;
A
#
# COMPACT_ATOMS: atom_id res chain seq x y z
N SER A 1 -7.78 -22.91 -2.19
CA SER A 1 -8.46 -22.30 -3.37
C SER A 1 -8.81 -20.85 -3.06
N ALA A 2 -8.38 -19.92 -3.92
CA ALA A 2 -8.69 -18.51 -3.78
C ALA A 2 -9.87 -18.14 -4.71
N TRP A 3 -10.87 -17.46 -4.19
CA TRP A 3 -11.97 -16.89 -4.97
C TRP A 3 -11.82 -15.36 -4.99
N SER A 4 -11.96 -14.76 -6.16
CA SER A 4 -12.01 -13.30 -6.31
C SER A 4 -13.21 -12.92 -7.17
N ALA A 5 -14.00 -11.93 -6.72
CA ALA A 5 -15.04 -11.28 -7.50
C ALA A 5 -14.76 -9.79 -7.59
N GLY A 6 -14.84 -9.20 -8.78
CA GLY A 6 -14.65 -7.77 -9.02
C GLY A 6 -15.88 -7.16 -9.69
N LEU A 7 -16.18 -5.91 -9.34
CA LEU A 7 -17.23 -5.09 -9.91
C LEU A 7 -16.61 -3.77 -10.39
N SER A 8 -16.67 -3.46 -11.69
CA SER A 8 -16.18 -2.19 -12.22
C SER A 8 -17.32 -1.33 -12.76
N LEU A 9 -17.38 -0.07 -12.37
CA LEU A 9 -18.32 0.93 -12.86
C LEU A 9 -17.59 2.00 -13.69
N SER A 10 -18.10 2.32 -14.86
CA SER A 10 -17.38 2.94 -15.99
C SER A 10 -17.22 4.46 -15.99
N GLN A 11 -17.40 5.20 -14.90
CA GLN A 11 -17.07 6.65 -14.82
C GLN A 11 -16.15 7.02 -13.67
N ALA A 12 -15.98 6.14 -12.71
CA ALA A 12 -14.94 6.14 -11.71
C ALA A 12 -14.46 4.70 -11.63
N ALA A 13 -13.17 4.43 -11.72
CA ALA A 13 -12.68 3.07 -11.52
C ALA A 13 -12.88 2.71 -10.04
N PHE A 14 -13.97 2.02 -9.74
CA PHE A 14 -14.26 1.48 -8.42
C PHE A 14 -14.15 -0.03 -8.51
N ASP A 15 -13.21 -0.58 -7.77
CA ASP A 15 -12.96 -2.02 -7.74
C ASP A 15 -13.26 -2.56 -6.33
N ILE A 16 -14.16 -3.53 -6.24
CA ILE A 16 -14.43 -4.28 -5.01
C ILE A 16 -13.95 -5.71 -5.25
N THR A 17 -12.94 -6.11 -4.51
CA THR A 17 -12.41 -7.47 -4.58
C THR A 17 -12.63 -8.17 -3.24
N SER A 18 -13.26 -9.33 -3.27
CA SER A 18 -13.34 -10.24 -2.12
C SER A 18 -12.39 -11.42 -2.32
N ARG A 19 -11.59 -11.73 -1.33
CA ARG A 19 -10.70 -12.90 -1.33
C ARG A 19 -10.98 -13.75 -0.12
N LEU A 20 -11.11 -15.05 -0.36
CA LEU A 20 -11.04 -16.09 0.66
C LEU A 20 -9.72 -16.81 0.47
N GLN A 21 -8.81 -16.69 1.41
CA GLN A 21 -7.52 -17.37 1.36
C GLN A 21 -7.47 -18.45 2.44
N THR A 22 -7.49 -19.70 2.00
CA THR A 22 -7.15 -20.86 2.84
C THR A 22 -5.67 -21.18 2.63
N ILE A 23 -4.94 -21.31 3.72
CA ILE A 23 -3.53 -21.72 3.69
C ILE A 23 -3.46 -23.22 3.64
N ASP A 24 -2.64 -23.75 2.74
CA ASP A 24 -2.36 -25.19 2.66
C ASP A 24 -1.44 -25.58 3.85
N GLU A 25 -1.84 -26.56 4.65
CA GLU A 25 -1.22 -26.92 5.95
C GLU A 25 0.16 -27.58 5.84
N THR A 26 0.85 -27.45 4.70
CA THR A 26 2.10 -28.18 4.43
C THR A 26 3.38 -27.44 4.84
N ILE A 27 3.30 -26.27 5.49
CA ILE A 27 4.47 -25.53 5.95
C ILE A 27 4.71 -25.83 7.44
N LEU A 28 5.55 -26.81 7.70
CA LEU A 28 6.10 -27.15 9.01
C LEU A 28 7.09 -26.08 9.49
N ASN A 29 6.63 -24.96 10.01
CA ASN A 29 7.43 -24.04 10.82
C ASN A 29 6.55 -23.37 11.87
N ASN A 30 7.09 -23.15 13.05
CA ASN A 30 6.46 -22.68 14.29
C ASN A 30 5.75 -21.32 14.23
N ASP A 31 5.77 -20.63 13.10
CA ASP A 31 5.06 -19.36 12.86
C ASP A 31 4.06 -19.54 11.72
N LEU A 32 2.95 -20.21 12.03
CA LEU A 32 1.87 -20.37 11.05
C LEU A 32 1.25 -19.00 10.76
N PRO A 33 1.16 -18.59 9.47
CA PRO A 33 0.55 -17.33 9.12
C PRO A 33 -0.95 -17.34 9.42
N TYR A 34 -1.49 -16.19 9.80
CA TYR A 34 -2.92 -16.02 10.01
C TYR A 34 -3.73 -16.32 8.74
N ARG A 35 -4.85 -17.01 8.91
CA ARG A 35 -5.87 -17.15 7.87
C ARG A 35 -6.60 -15.81 7.70
N LYS A 36 -6.94 -15.46 6.47
CA LYS A 36 -7.68 -14.22 6.14
C LYS A 36 -9.06 -14.59 5.60
N LEU A 37 -10.09 -14.48 6.42
CA LEU A 37 -11.45 -14.95 6.11
C LEU A 37 -12.54 -14.08 6.77
N PRO A 38 -13.23 -13.17 6.08
CA PRO A 38 -13.03 -12.71 4.70
C PRO A 38 -12.00 -11.57 4.59
N GLN A 39 -11.56 -11.29 3.38
CA GLN A 39 -10.88 -10.04 3.02
C GLN A 39 -11.72 -9.29 1.99
N LEU A 40 -12.16 -8.08 2.33
CA LEU A 40 -12.90 -7.19 1.46
C LEU A 40 -12.04 -5.97 1.14
N GLN A 41 -11.92 -5.62 -0.14
CA GLN A 41 -11.19 -4.42 -0.58
C GLN A 41 -12.06 -3.59 -1.51
N ALA A 42 -12.02 -2.28 -1.33
CA ALA A 42 -12.63 -1.33 -2.24
C ALA A 42 -11.63 -0.22 -2.57
N ASN A 43 -11.41 0.02 -3.86
CA ASN A 43 -10.53 1.06 -4.35
C ASN A 43 -11.28 1.93 -5.35
N GLY A 44 -11.13 3.24 -5.22
CA GLY A 44 -11.75 4.22 -6.09
C GLY A 44 -10.74 5.25 -6.57
N LEU A 45 -10.80 5.59 -7.85
CA LEU A 45 -10.12 6.70 -8.47
C LEU A 45 -11.15 7.62 -9.11
N PHE A 46 -11.16 8.88 -8.69
CA PHE A 46 -12.16 9.86 -9.09
C PHE A 46 -11.47 11.07 -9.74
N PRO A 47 -11.21 11.01 -11.06
CA PRO A 47 -10.67 12.15 -11.80
C PRO A 47 -11.71 13.26 -11.90
N THR A 48 -11.27 14.53 -11.85
CA THR A 48 -12.13 15.66 -12.13
C THR A 48 -12.20 15.93 -13.63
N ALA A 49 -13.34 16.42 -14.11
CA ALA A 49 -13.60 16.52 -15.56
C ALA A 49 -12.74 17.56 -16.29
N HIS A 50 -12.22 18.57 -15.60
CA HIS A 50 -11.55 19.73 -16.22
C HIS A 50 -10.17 20.04 -15.65
N ASP A 51 -9.81 19.44 -14.52
CA ASP A 51 -8.54 19.70 -13.84
C ASP A 51 -7.71 18.40 -13.75
N PRO A 52 -6.38 18.52 -13.72
CA PRO A 52 -5.51 17.38 -13.46
C PRO A 52 -5.60 16.86 -12.01
N LEU A 53 -6.65 17.24 -11.29
CA LEU A 53 -6.91 16.82 -9.91
C LEU A 53 -7.65 15.48 -9.87
N GLU A 54 -7.15 14.56 -9.07
CA GLU A 54 -7.71 13.22 -8.89
C GLU A 54 -7.84 12.92 -7.39
N PHE A 55 -8.99 12.37 -7.00
CA PHE A 55 -9.19 11.86 -5.65
C PHE A 55 -9.04 10.34 -5.64
N THR A 56 -8.44 9.83 -4.58
CA THR A 56 -8.25 8.39 -4.39
C THR A 56 -8.88 7.97 -3.08
N LEU A 57 -9.54 6.82 -3.09
CA LEU A 57 -10.08 6.19 -1.90
C LEU A 57 -9.71 4.71 -1.93
N GLY A 58 -9.09 4.23 -0.88
CA GLY A 58 -8.83 2.81 -0.67
C GLY A 58 -9.40 2.40 0.68
N SER A 59 -10.06 1.27 0.76
CA SER A 59 -10.50 0.67 2.02
C SER A 59 -10.34 -0.83 1.98
N GLU A 60 -10.07 -1.40 3.14
CA GLU A 60 -9.96 -2.84 3.30
C GLU A 60 -10.49 -3.23 4.68
N TYR A 61 -11.21 -4.33 4.71
CA TYR A 61 -11.55 -5.06 5.92
C TYR A 61 -11.02 -6.49 5.80
N VAL A 62 -10.36 -6.95 6.86
CA VAL A 62 -9.82 -8.33 6.95
C VAL A 62 -10.10 -8.87 8.33
N TYR A 63 -10.61 -10.09 8.38
CA TYR A 63 -10.62 -10.90 9.60
C TYR A 63 -9.43 -11.87 9.56
N PHE A 64 -8.63 -11.86 10.63
CA PHE A 64 -7.49 -12.75 10.84
C PHE A 64 -7.86 -13.80 11.87
N GLU A 65 -7.59 -15.05 11.56
CA GLU A 65 -7.74 -16.20 12.44
C GLU A 65 -6.40 -16.92 12.56
N HIS A 66 -5.92 -17.10 13.79
CA HIS A 66 -4.72 -17.91 14.02
C HIS A 66 -5.10 -19.38 13.93
N PRO A 67 -4.31 -20.24 13.22
CA PRO A 67 -4.61 -21.68 13.12
C PRO A 67 -4.68 -22.41 14.46
N GLU A 68 -3.99 -21.89 15.48
CA GLU A 68 -3.94 -22.43 16.85
C GLU A 68 -4.72 -21.58 17.85
N ALA A 69 -5.75 -20.83 17.39
CA ALA A 69 -6.58 -20.01 18.25
C ALA A 69 -7.15 -20.83 19.43
N GLY A 70 -7.11 -20.23 20.63
CA GLY A 70 -7.51 -20.91 21.87
C GLY A 70 -6.44 -21.81 22.51
N SER A 71 -5.24 -21.88 21.94
CA SER A 71 -4.12 -22.60 22.56
C SER A 71 -3.55 -21.81 23.76
N PRO A 72 -3.39 -22.41 24.93
CA PRO A 72 -2.84 -21.73 26.11
C PRO A 72 -1.36 -21.35 25.96
N THR A 73 -0.68 -21.88 24.95
CA THR A 73 0.73 -21.59 24.65
C THR A 73 0.90 -20.46 23.65
N LEU A 74 -0.20 -19.96 23.06
CA LEU A 74 -0.15 -18.88 22.08
C LEU A 74 0.21 -17.54 22.74
N THR A 75 1.26 -16.88 22.25
CA THR A 75 1.76 -15.60 22.77
C THR A 75 1.31 -14.39 21.95
N VAL A 76 0.54 -14.62 20.91
CA VAL A 76 -0.02 -13.61 19.99
C VAL A 76 -1.53 -13.60 20.06
N ALA A 77 -2.19 -12.68 19.34
CA ALA A 77 -3.65 -12.62 19.29
C ALA A 77 -4.24 -13.87 18.64
N ASP A 78 -5.33 -14.41 19.18
CA ASP A 78 -6.03 -15.54 18.58
C ASP A 78 -6.68 -15.13 17.26
N ASN A 79 -7.47 -14.07 17.31
CA ASN A 79 -8.21 -13.54 16.17
C ASN A 79 -8.19 -12.01 16.18
N ALA A 80 -8.37 -11.41 15.04
CA ALA A 80 -8.51 -9.96 14.95
C ALA A 80 -9.25 -9.50 13.69
N ASP A 81 -9.99 -8.40 13.83
CA ASP A 81 -10.45 -7.59 12.71
C ASP A 81 -9.47 -6.46 12.44
N ARG A 82 -9.19 -6.20 11.18
CA ARG A 82 -8.50 -5.00 10.73
C ARG A 82 -9.34 -4.27 9.71
N ALA A 83 -9.65 -3.01 10.00
CA ALA A 83 -10.18 -2.06 9.03
C ALA A 83 -9.11 -1.03 8.70
N ARG A 84 -8.85 -0.79 7.42
CA ARG A 84 -7.96 0.28 6.96
C ARG A 84 -8.62 1.11 5.88
N SER A 85 -8.32 2.40 5.87
CA SER A 85 -8.72 3.31 4.82
C SER A 85 -7.59 4.25 4.44
N ALA A 86 -7.59 4.69 3.19
CA ALA A 86 -6.69 5.70 2.67
C ALA A 86 -7.50 6.63 1.76
N ALA A 87 -7.63 7.88 2.16
CA ALA A 87 -8.22 8.92 1.33
C ALA A 87 -7.11 9.86 0.86
N GLY A 88 -7.09 10.20 -0.41
CA GLY A 88 -6.01 11.00 -0.97
C GLY A 88 -6.45 11.90 -2.12
N VAL A 89 -5.58 12.84 -2.41
CA VAL A 89 -5.68 13.75 -3.55
C VAL A 89 -4.32 13.84 -4.23
N ARG A 90 -4.32 13.85 -5.54
CA ARG A 90 -3.12 14.09 -6.34
C ARG A 90 -3.44 15.06 -7.48
N TYR A 91 -2.45 15.88 -7.80
CA TYR A 91 -2.50 16.79 -8.95
C TYR A 91 -1.62 16.22 -10.06
N ASN A 92 -2.23 15.70 -11.11
CA ASN A 92 -1.57 14.92 -12.16
C ASN A 92 -1.19 15.82 -13.34
N PHE A 93 -0.22 16.71 -13.14
CA PHE A 93 0.29 17.57 -14.21
C PHE A 93 1.26 16.80 -15.10
N ARG A 94 0.87 16.56 -16.36
CA ARG A 94 1.68 15.87 -17.37
C ARG A 94 1.74 16.68 -18.67
N ARG A 95 2.92 16.73 -19.26
CA ARG A 95 3.23 17.35 -20.55
C ARG A 95 4.17 16.42 -21.34
N SER A 96 4.36 16.71 -22.62
CA SER A 96 5.28 15.94 -23.49
C SER A 96 6.73 16.00 -23.02
N TRP A 97 7.12 17.03 -22.29
CA TRP A 97 8.50 17.24 -21.79
C TRP A 97 8.68 16.78 -20.32
N GLY A 98 7.63 16.34 -19.64
CA GLY A 98 7.77 15.90 -18.27
C GLY A 98 6.47 15.84 -17.47
N HIS A 99 6.60 15.52 -16.19
CA HIS A 99 5.48 15.46 -15.24
C HIS A 99 5.83 16.04 -13.87
N LEU A 100 4.81 16.50 -13.15
CA LEU A 100 4.87 16.91 -11.75
C LEU A 100 3.58 16.45 -11.06
N VAL A 101 3.71 15.52 -10.12
CA VAL A 101 2.56 14.87 -9.46
C VAL A 101 2.71 14.96 -7.94
N PRO A 102 2.41 16.12 -7.32
CA PRO A 102 2.26 16.18 -5.88
C PRO A 102 1.03 15.39 -5.45
N SER A 103 1.16 14.66 -4.36
CA SER A 103 0.05 13.92 -3.78
C SER A 103 0.07 13.98 -2.25
N TYR A 104 -1.11 13.93 -1.69
CA TYR A 104 -1.35 13.82 -0.27
C TYR A 104 -2.35 12.70 -0.02
N SER A 105 -2.09 11.85 0.97
CA SER A 105 -3.06 10.86 1.44
C SER A 105 -3.05 10.77 2.96
N HIS A 106 -4.22 10.54 3.53
CA HIS A 106 -4.39 10.25 4.94
C HIS A 106 -4.76 8.79 5.08
N ARG A 107 -3.97 8.04 5.86
CA ARG A 107 -4.12 6.60 6.07
C ARG A 107 -4.57 6.35 7.49
N TYR A 108 -5.63 5.60 7.63
CA TYR A 108 -6.19 5.20 8.91
C TYR A 108 -6.24 3.67 9.01
N ARG A 109 -5.97 3.15 10.21
CA ARG A 109 -6.06 1.73 10.57
C ARG A 109 -6.70 1.60 11.92
N TYR A 110 -7.52 0.58 12.04
CA TYR A 110 -8.19 0.20 13.28
C TYR A 110 -8.15 -1.31 13.39
N TYR A 111 -7.91 -1.79 14.58
CA TYR A 111 -7.92 -3.21 14.91
C TYR A 111 -8.90 -3.45 16.05
N SER A 112 -9.55 -4.62 16.04
CA SER A 112 -10.25 -5.19 17.17
C SER A 112 -9.70 -6.58 17.40
N ILE A 113 -9.17 -6.84 18.60
CA ILE A 113 -8.38 -8.04 18.90
C ILE A 113 -9.17 -8.91 19.86
N TYR A 114 -9.23 -10.20 19.58
CA TYR A 114 -9.98 -11.19 20.33
C TYR A 114 -9.07 -12.34 20.75
N GLY A 115 -9.10 -12.67 22.05
CA GLY A 115 -8.29 -13.75 22.62
C GLY A 115 -6.80 -13.44 22.71
N GLY A 116 -6.09 -14.31 23.45
CA GLY A 116 -4.67 -14.15 23.69
C GLY A 116 -4.30 -12.98 24.62
N PRO A 117 -3.01 -12.60 24.68
CA PRO A 117 -2.52 -11.59 25.59
C PRO A 117 -2.98 -10.16 25.29
N LEU A 118 -3.51 -9.91 24.09
CA LEU A 118 -3.98 -8.60 23.60
C LEU A 118 -5.52 -8.53 23.55
N ASP A 119 -6.21 -9.44 24.18
CA ASP A 119 -7.67 -9.52 24.15
C ASP A 119 -8.34 -8.17 24.52
N GLN A 120 -9.41 -7.83 23.81
CA GLN A 120 -10.19 -6.59 23.96
C GLN A 120 -9.43 -5.28 23.70
N GLN A 121 -8.27 -5.33 23.05
CA GLN A 121 -7.57 -4.11 22.62
C GLN A 121 -8.07 -3.65 21.24
N GLU A 122 -8.18 -2.33 21.11
CA GLU A 122 -8.62 -1.65 19.89
C GLU A 122 -7.60 -0.60 19.42
N PRO A 123 -6.38 -1.02 19.10
CA PRO A 123 -5.36 -0.09 18.68
C PRO A 123 -5.67 0.51 17.29
N HIS A 124 -5.34 1.78 17.14
CA HIS A 124 -5.54 2.50 15.88
C HIS A 124 -4.35 3.37 15.52
N LEU A 125 -4.25 3.74 14.25
CA LEU A 125 -3.20 4.57 13.71
C LEU A 125 -3.72 5.48 12.60
N ALA A 126 -3.34 6.76 12.66
CA ALA A 126 -3.60 7.73 11.61
C ALA A 126 -2.27 8.36 11.15
N VAL A 127 -1.97 8.29 9.85
CA VAL A 127 -0.70 8.78 9.29
C VAL A 127 -0.97 9.55 8.01
N PRO A 128 -0.57 10.84 7.94
CA PRO A 128 -0.52 11.57 6.69
C PRO A 128 0.72 11.14 5.89
N VAL A 129 0.56 11.04 4.58
CA VAL A 129 1.63 10.73 3.63
C VAL A 129 1.61 11.81 2.55
N PHE A 130 2.72 12.48 2.37
CA PHE A 130 2.92 13.46 1.31
C PHE A 130 4.05 12.99 0.39
N ASN A 131 3.83 13.07 -0.91
CA ASN A 131 4.89 12.83 -1.89
C ASN A 131 4.78 13.75 -3.10
N VAL A 132 5.92 13.93 -3.78
CA VAL A 132 6.01 14.62 -5.07
C VAL A 132 6.82 13.74 -6.00
N ASP A 133 6.18 13.30 -7.09
CA ASP A 133 6.84 12.60 -8.18
C ASP A 133 7.01 13.55 -9.36
N SER A 134 8.23 13.74 -9.82
CA SER A 134 8.53 14.62 -10.92
C SER A 134 9.57 14.01 -11.85
N GLY A 135 9.43 14.27 -13.13
CA GLY A 135 10.36 13.80 -14.15
C GLY A 135 10.38 14.70 -15.36
N LEU A 136 11.51 14.71 -16.04
CA LEU A 136 11.70 15.43 -17.30
C LEU A 136 12.06 14.42 -18.38
N LEU A 137 11.70 14.76 -19.61
CA LEU A 137 12.02 13.95 -20.81
C LEU A 137 12.79 14.83 -21.78
N PHE A 138 14.01 14.41 -22.10
CA PHE A 138 14.87 15.05 -23.07
C PHE A 138 15.23 14.08 -24.16
N ASP A 139 14.91 14.42 -25.40
CA ASP A 139 15.27 13.63 -26.57
C ASP A 139 16.18 14.44 -27.49
N ARG A 140 17.21 13.79 -28.02
CA ARG A 140 18.01 14.36 -29.09
C ARG A 140 18.34 13.32 -30.15
N LEU A 141 18.37 13.79 -31.42
CA LEU A 141 18.94 13.00 -32.49
C LEU A 141 20.46 13.05 -32.39
N PHE A 142 21.06 11.87 -32.37
CA PHE A 142 22.52 11.67 -32.36
C PHE A 142 22.89 10.84 -33.55
N GLN A 143 23.82 11.35 -34.38
CA GLN A 143 24.39 10.61 -35.51
C GLN A 143 25.79 10.10 -35.16
N PHE A 144 25.99 8.82 -35.36
CA PHE A 144 27.30 8.21 -35.23
C PHE A 144 27.59 7.37 -36.48
N ARG A 145 28.61 7.81 -37.26
CA ARG A 145 28.89 7.30 -38.62
C ARG A 145 27.65 7.44 -39.50
N ASP A 146 27.21 6.36 -40.13
CA ASP A 146 26.04 6.33 -41.05
C ASP A 146 24.72 5.97 -40.38
N HIS A 147 24.68 5.92 -39.02
CA HIS A 147 23.51 5.55 -38.28
C HIS A 147 22.99 6.72 -37.45
N ALA A 148 21.66 6.94 -37.51
CA ALA A 148 20.96 7.88 -36.67
C ALA A 148 20.36 7.16 -35.44
N PHE A 149 20.59 7.72 -34.26
CA PHE A 149 20.08 7.23 -33.00
C PHE A 149 19.27 8.35 -32.32
N ILE A 150 18.24 7.96 -31.56
CA ILE A 150 17.57 8.84 -30.60
C ILE A 150 18.19 8.57 -29.24
N GLN A 151 18.76 9.59 -28.63
CA GLN A 151 19.23 9.54 -27.25
C GLN A 151 18.21 10.19 -26.35
N THR A 152 17.69 9.41 -25.39
CA THR A 152 16.71 9.87 -24.40
C THR A 152 17.37 9.97 -23.02
N LEU A 153 17.08 11.04 -22.29
CA LEU A 153 17.46 11.25 -20.90
C LEU A 153 16.20 11.56 -20.08
N GLU A 154 15.91 10.71 -19.09
CA GLU A 154 14.70 10.78 -18.25
C GLU A 154 15.06 10.91 -16.76
N PRO A 155 15.54 12.09 -16.30
CA PRO A 155 15.76 12.29 -14.88
C PRO A 155 14.42 12.31 -14.13
N ARG A 156 14.37 11.55 -13.03
CA ARG A 156 13.19 11.48 -12.14
C ARG A 156 13.60 11.85 -10.73
N LEU A 157 12.81 12.70 -10.09
CA LEU A 157 12.96 13.07 -8.69
C LEU A 157 11.69 12.71 -7.93
N TYR A 158 11.87 12.00 -6.83
CA TYR A 158 10.78 11.63 -5.94
C TYR A 158 11.09 12.09 -4.51
N TYR A 159 10.21 12.91 -3.96
CA TYR A 159 10.24 13.31 -2.56
C TYR A 159 9.13 12.60 -1.80
N LEU A 160 9.45 12.07 -0.62
CA LEU A 160 8.49 11.40 0.27
C LEU A 160 8.64 11.94 1.68
N TYR A 161 7.52 12.33 2.28
CA TYR A 161 7.43 12.68 3.68
C TYR A 161 6.30 11.89 4.36
N VAL A 162 6.68 11.13 5.39
CA VAL A 162 5.79 10.39 6.29
C VAL A 162 6.28 10.62 7.70
N PRO A 163 5.53 11.32 8.56
CA PRO A 163 5.96 11.57 9.93
C PRO A 163 6.04 10.27 10.74
N TYR A 164 7.00 10.21 11.63
CA TYR A 164 7.09 9.11 12.58
C TYR A 164 5.82 9.00 13.43
N ARG A 165 5.32 7.78 13.60
CA ARG A 165 4.27 7.41 14.55
C ARG A 165 4.71 6.15 15.27
N ASP A 166 4.56 6.15 16.61
CA ASP A 166 4.77 4.92 17.37
C ASP A 166 3.74 3.87 16.97
N GLN A 167 4.21 2.71 16.59
CA GLN A 167 3.42 1.58 16.11
C GLN A 167 3.69 0.31 16.93
N ASN A 168 4.40 0.41 18.06
CA ASN A 168 4.76 -0.75 18.88
C ASN A 168 3.53 -1.42 19.52
N HIS A 169 2.46 -0.65 19.73
CA HIS A 169 1.19 -1.11 20.25
C HIS A 169 0.29 -1.79 19.21
N LEU A 170 0.68 -1.74 17.93
CA LEU A 170 -0.10 -2.37 16.87
C LEU A 170 0.32 -3.83 16.66
N PRO A 171 -0.62 -4.74 16.43
CA PRO A 171 -0.30 -6.14 16.10
C PRO A 171 0.41 -6.26 14.74
N LEU A 172 1.02 -7.43 14.52
CA LEU A 172 1.67 -7.82 13.27
C LEU A 172 1.03 -9.10 12.77
N PHE A 173 0.28 -9.04 11.68
CA PHE A 173 -0.37 -10.20 11.09
C PHE A 173 0.26 -10.63 9.76
N GLU A 174 0.66 -9.68 8.93
CA GLU A 174 1.10 -9.96 7.56
C GLU A 174 2.23 -9.07 7.05
N THR A 175 2.82 -8.26 7.91
CA THR A 175 3.80 -7.26 7.47
C THR A 175 5.20 -7.83 7.43
N ALA A 176 5.87 -7.63 6.30
CA ALA A 176 7.29 -7.85 6.15
C ALA A 176 7.96 -6.58 5.57
N LYS A 177 9.25 -6.43 5.85
CA LYS A 177 10.05 -5.37 5.23
C LYS A 177 10.40 -5.81 3.81
N ASN A 178 10.15 -4.93 2.83
CA ASN A 178 10.55 -5.17 1.45
C ASN A 178 12.08 -5.28 1.34
N SER A 179 12.57 -6.19 0.51
CA SER A 179 13.96 -6.20 0.09
C SER A 179 14.30 -4.90 -0.62
N PHE A 180 15.48 -4.36 -0.39
CA PHE A 180 15.90 -3.16 -1.08
C PHE A 180 16.08 -3.45 -2.59
N GLY A 181 15.47 -2.63 -3.41
CA GLY A 181 15.60 -2.62 -4.86
C GLY A 181 15.37 -1.22 -5.39
N PHE A 182 15.79 -0.96 -6.63
CA PHE A 182 15.67 0.36 -7.25
C PHE A 182 14.24 0.93 -7.19
N GLU A 183 13.24 0.09 -7.41
CA GLU A 183 11.82 0.51 -7.36
C GLU A 183 11.36 0.94 -5.95
N GLN A 184 12.05 0.52 -4.89
CA GLN A 184 11.72 0.93 -3.52
C GLN A 184 12.02 2.40 -3.27
N LEU A 185 12.92 3.01 -4.05
CA LEU A 185 13.24 4.44 -3.98
C LEU A 185 12.04 5.34 -4.31
N PHE A 186 11.07 4.83 -5.06
CA PHE A 186 9.90 5.56 -5.57
C PHE A 186 8.59 5.06 -4.96
N ARG A 187 8.65 4.31 -3.85
CA ARG A 187 7.48 3.84 -3.12
C ARG A 187 7.23 4.65 -1.86
N ASP A 188 5.98 4.75 -1.50
CA ASP A 188 5.51 5.49 -0.32
C ASP A 188 5.46 4.67 0.98
N ASN A 189 5.82 3.39 0.93
CA ASN A 189 5.97 2.53 2.09
C ASN A 189 7.03 1.45 1.85
N ARG A 190 7.94 1.30 2.82
CA ARG A 190 8.99 0.26 2.81
C ARG A 190 8.52 -1.11 3.30
N PHE A 191 7.29 -1.21 3.81
CA PHE A 191 6.71 -2.46 4.28
C PHE A 191 5.68 -2.99 3.29
N THR A 192 5.61 -4.33 3.20
CA THR A 192 4.49 -5.05 2.60
C THR A 192 3.36 -5.21 3.61
N GLY A 193 2.23 -5.72 3.16
CA GLY A 193 1.08 -5.96 4.03
C GLY A 193 0.42 -4.69 4.52
N GLY A 194 -0.34 -4.81 5.58
CA GLY A 194 -1.22 -3.78 6.06
C GLY A 194 -0.87 -3.18 7.43
N ASP A 195 0.05 -3.77 8.21
CA ASP A 195 0.18 -3.45 9.63
C ASP A 195 1.18 -2.34 9.95
N ARG A 196 2.11 -2.03 9.06
CA ARG A 196 3.14 -1.01 9.29
C ARG A 196 3.21 0.02 8.17
N ILE A 197 3.46 1.28 8.56
CA ILE A 197 3.83 2.38 7.65
C ILE A 197 5.21 2.87 8.06
N GLY A 198 6.16 2.86 7.14
CA GLY A 198 7.48 3.43 7.39
C GLY A 198 7.44 4.95 7.42
N ASP A 199 8.06 5.53 8.43
CA ASP A 199 8.41 6.95 8.43
C ASP A 199 9.44 7.24 7.33
N ALA A 200 9.35 8.41 6.74
CA ALA A 200 10.23 8.85 5.68
C ALA A 200 10.36 10.37 5.62
N ASN A 201 11.55 10.82 5.34
CA ASN A 201 11.85 12.18 4.89
C ASN A 201 13.01 12.04 3.91
N GLN A 202 12.70 11.72 2.66
CA GLN A 202 13.71 11.31 1.69
C GLN A 202 13.47 11.91 0.31
N VAL A 203 14.58 12.12 -0.40
CA VAL A 203 14.63 12.44 -1.82
C VAL A 203 15.30 11.30 -2.54
N SER A 204 14.74 10.85 -3.66
CA SER A 204 15.32 9.85 -4.57
C SER A 204 15.45 10.43 -5.96
N LEU A 205 16.55 10.08 -6.62
CA LEU A 205 16.93 10.51 -7.98
C LEU A 205 17.23 9.29 -8.84
#